data_fb295ab3be1b3d01b5d7416f21824411
#
_entry.id   fb295ab3be1b3d01b5d7416f21824411
#
_cell.length_a   1.000
_cell.length_b   1.000
_cell.length_c   1.000
_cell.angle_alpha   90.00
_cell.angle_beta   90.00
_cell.angle_gamma   90.00
#
_symmetry.space_group_name_H-M   'P 1'
#
loop_
_entity.id
_entity.type
_entity.pdbx_description
1 polymer ?
#
loop_
_entity_poly.entity_id
_entity_poly.type
_entity_poly.pdbx_seq_one_letter_code
_entity_poly.pdbx_strand_id
1 'polypeptide(L)'
;MRHDITAPLWTPGDATQTAPCVVSRQFVDWNDVRYFLALARTGTVRAAGVALGVSHSTVLRRVEALEERLGARLFDRSRDGYTLSDAGRQMLAGAERIEAEMAALERGVVGQDERLQGPVSITCSDAYMSRILVTALAGLTREHPGIELALTIDGRPFDLARREADIAVRALAVDGVPPEFLLGQKVVPIMLSSYVGVAHAASLDPELPGSSPRWASYDDRKLQESMIAGSSYPSVPAWGSFASVELMVQAAEHGLGLAMLPTYVGDRVPALRRLAHPDLRHVGDFWVLSHPDLRDNARIRKTRAAVADALRAEATLFRGTPDQ
;
A
#
# COMPACT_ATOMS: atom_id res chain seq x y z
N MET A 1 59.92 9.78 48.46
CA MET A 1 60.95 10.03 47.44
C MET A 1 60.35 10.80 46.30
N ARG A 2 60.91 11.96 46.09
CA ARG A 2 60.55 12.95 45.12
C ARG A 2 60.94 12.45 43.74
N HIS A 3 60.22 12.95 42.72
CA HIS A 3 60.69 13.43 41.38
C HIS A 3 59.47 13.65 40.54
N ASP A 4 59.25 14.68 40.04
CA ASP A 4 59.75 15.95 39.49
C ASP A 4 59.11 16.10 38.13
N ILE A 5 58.49 17.23 38.01
CA ILE A 5 57.72 17.70 36.86
C ILE A 5 58.70 18.46 35.98
N THR A 6 58.86 18.14 34.70
CA THR A 6 59.30 19.12 33.70
C THR A 6 58.71 18.76 32.36
N ALA A 7 57.87 19.66 31.88
CA ALA A 7 57.49 19.77 30.50
C ALA A 7 58.62 20.40 29.64
N PRO A 8 58.69 20.15 28.37
CA PRO A 8 59.24 21.14 27.45
C PRO A 8 58.22 21.63 26.45
N LEU A 9 58.17 22.88 26.43
CA LEU A 9 57.89 23.92 25.44
C LEU A 9 57.74 23.46 23.97
N TRP A 10 56.60 23.90 23.43
CA TRP A 10 56.30 23.92 22.02
C TRP A 10 57.23 24.87 21.27
N THR A 11 57.89 24.40 20.20
CA THR A 11 58.60 25.24 19.23
C THR A 11 57.84 25.26 17.90
N PRO A 12 57.62 26.46 17.28
CA PRO A 12 57.00 26.56 15.96
C PRO A 12 58.05 26.33 14.87
N GLY A 13 57.87 25.29 14.07
CA GLY A 13 58.70 24.94 12.94
C GLY A 13 57.89 24.55 11.72
N ASP A 14 57.97 25.38 10.69
CA ASP A 14 57.66 25.12 9.27
C ASP A 14 56.27 24.76 8.84
N ALA A 15 55.53 25.81 8.52
CA ALA A 15 54.40 25.81 7.59
C ALA A 15 54.87 25.55 6.15
N THR A 16 54.78 24.33 5.65
CA THR A 16 54.60 24.00 4.24
C THR A 16 54.22 22.54 4.07
N GLN A 17 53.07 22.15 4.59
CA GLN A 17 52.34 20.99 4.04
C GLN A 17 50.97 21.53 3.58
N THR A 18 50.85 21.72 2.27
CA THR A 18 49.58 21.89 1.57
C THR A 18 48.69 20.74 1.96
N ALA A 19 47.71 21.01 2.82
CA ALA A 19 46.63 20.13 3.08
C ALA A 19 46.00 19.71 1.73
N PRO A 20 45.77 18.41 1.48
CA PRO A 20 45.06 18.04 0.27
C PRO A 20 43.72 18.77 0.28
N CYS A 21 43.49 19.51 -0.80
CA CYS A 21 42.20 20.14 -1.08
C CYS A 21 41.14 19.03 -0.89
N VAL A 22 40.42 19.09 0.19
CA VAL A 22 39.19 18.27 0.37
C VAL A 22 38.31 18.72 -0.78
N VAL A 23 38.33 17.95 -1.86
CA VAL A 23 37.35 18.08 -2.93
C VAL A 23 36.00 17.99 -2.22
N SER A 24 35.36 19.12 -2.05
CA SER A 24 34.02 19.24 -1.54
C SER A 24 33.16 18.37 -2.45
N ARG A 25 32.90 17.13 -2.05
CA ARG A 25 31.86 16.31 -2.68
C ARG A 25 30.60 17.15 -2.53
N GLN A 26 30.17 17.77 -3.61
CA GLN A 26 28.91 18.47 -3.65
C GLN A 26 27.83 17.41 -3.44
N PHE A 27 27.31 17.36 -2.23
CA PHE A 27 26.21 16.46 -1.90
C PHE A 27 25.01 16.78 -2.78
N VAL A 28 24.32 15.75 -3.23
CA VAL A 28 23.06 15.89 -3.96
C VAL A 28 22.06 16.58 -3.06
N ASP A 29 21.51 17.71 -3.51
CA ASP A 29 20.48 18.44 -2.77
C ASP A 29 19.15 17.68 -2.87
N TRP A 30 18.47 17.52 -1.74
CA TRP A 30 17.15 16.90 -1.69
C TRP A 30 16.15 17.57 -2.64
N ASN A 31 16.20 18.89 -2.76
CA ASN A 31 15.35 19.58 -3.72
C ASN A 31 15.53 19.08 -5.15
N ASP A 32 16.77 18.82 -5.58
CA ASP A 32 17.03 18.34 -6.94
C ASP A 32 16.51 16.90 -7.14
N VAL A 33 16.55 16.07 -6.10
CA VAL A 33 15.93 14.73 -6.10
C VAL A 33 14.41 14.84 -6.30
N ARG A 34 13.73 15.80 -5.68
CA ARG A 34 12.29 16.03 -5.89
C ARG A 34 11.96 16.38 -7.35
N TYR A 35 12.78 17.20 -8.00
CA TYR A 35 12.60 17.53 -9.42
C TYR A 35 12.81 16.31 -10.32
N PHE A 36 13.81 15.50 -10.02
CA PHE A 36 14.05 14.21 -10.69
C PHE A 36 12.84 13.27 -10.57
N LEU A 37 12.35 13.05 -9.35
CA LEU A 37 11.17 12.18 -9.09
C LEU A 37 9.93 12.68 -9.81
N ALA A 38 9.65 13.98 -9.78
CA ALA A 38 8.50 14.56 -10.47
C ALA A 38 8.57 14.34 -11.98
N LEU A 39 9.74 14.54 -12.60
CA LEU A 39 9.92 14.31 -14.03
C LEU A 39 9.85 12.82 -14.38
N ALA A 40 10.43 11.94 -13.55
CA ALA A 40 10.39 10.49 -13.74
C ALA A 40 8.94 9.94 -13.74
N ARG A 41 8.09 10.51 -12.87
CA ARG A 41 6.68 10.09 -12.74
C ARG A 41 5.77 10.65 -13.82
N THR A 42 6.05 11.85 -14.29
CA THR A 42 5.15 12.57 -15.21
C THR A 42 5.57 12.51 -16.67
N GLY A 43 6.81 12.14 -16.96
CA GLY A 43 7.38 12.04 -18.29
C GLY A 43 7.57 13.37 -19.04
N THR A 44 7.07 14.48 -18.50
CA THR A 44 7.22 15.80 -19.15
C THR A 44 7.55 16.91 -18.16
N VAL A 45 8.44 17.85 -18.54
CA VAL A 45 8.80 18.99 -17.69
C VAL A 45 7.61 19.90 -17.36
N ARG A 46 6.62 19.97 -18.24
CA ARG A 46 5.40 20.74 -18.02
C ARG A 46 4.54 20.13 -16.92
N ALA A 47 4.31 18.82 -16.98
CA ALA A 47 3.52 18.11 -15.97
C ALA A 47 4.26 18.08 -14.62
N ALA A 48 5.58 17.87 -14.62
CA ALA A 48 6.41 17.96 -13.43
C ALA A 48 6.34 19.36 -12.80
N GLY A 49 6.36 20.43 -13.62
CA GLY A 49 6.21 21.81 -13.14
C GLY A 49 4.86 22.03 -12.45
N VAL A 50 3.78 21.55 -13.04
CA VAL A 50 2.43 21.59 -12.42
C VAL A 50 2.42 20.84 -11.08
N ALA A 51 2.97 19.62 -11.03
CA ALA A 51 3.03 18.81 -9.82
C ALA A 51 3.82 19.45 -8.68
N LEU A 52 4.86 20.23 -9.02
CA LEU A 52 5.73 20.91 -8.05
C LEU A 52 5.35 22.37 -7.78
N GLY A 53 4.35 22.94 -8.49
CA GLY A 53 3.97 24.33 -8.38
C GLY A 53 5.03 25.33 -8.89
N VAL A 54 5.84 24.93 -9.89
CA VAL A 54 6.93 25.73 -10.45
C VAL A 54 6.88 25.80 -11.98
N SER A 55 7.68 26.72 -12.57
CA SER A 55 7.79 26.80 -14.03
C SER A 55 8.52 25.59 -14.62
N HIS A 56 8.16 25.19 -15.85
CA HIS A 56 8.83 24.10 -16.57
C HIS A 56 10.34 24.36 -16.78
N SER A 57 10.73 25.62 -16.95
CA SER A 57 12.15 26.00 -17.05
C SER A 57 12.92 25.78 -15.74
N THR A 58 12.25 25.95 -14.59
CA THR A 58 12.83 25.63 -13.28
C THR A 58 13.09 24.13 -13.15
N VAL A 59 12.13 23.30 -13.55
CA VAL A 59 12.28 21.83 -13.54
C VAL A 59 13.50 21.42 -14.39
N LEU A 60 13.55 21.91 -15.64
CA LEU A 60 14.61 21.57 -16.56
C LEU A 60 15.99 21.95 -16.00
N ARG A 61 16.15 23.20 -15.57
CA ARG A 61 17.42 23.69 -15.00
C ARG A 61 17.88 22.89 -13.78
N ARG A 62 16.94 22.48 -12.90
CA ARG A 62 17.27 21.68 -11.70
C ARG A 62 17.70 20.26 -12.04
N VAL A 63 17.02 19.63 -13.00
CA VAL A 63 17.40 18.29 -13.47
C VAL A 63 18.76 18.32 -14.19
N GLU A 64 19.00 19.31 -15.06
CA GLU A 64 20.29 19.48 -15.74
C GLU A 64 21.44 19.72 -14.75
N ALA A 65 21.22 20.54 -13.72
CA ALA A 65 22.21 20.77 -12.66
C ALA A 65 22.49 19.49 -11.84
N LEU A 66 21.49 18.63 -11.65
CA LEU A 66 21.66 17.33 -10.98
C LEU A 66 22.50 16.39 -11.86
N GLU A 67 22.18 16.28 -13.15
CA GLU A 67 22.92 15.46 -14.12
C GLU A 67 24.39 15.90 -14.24
N GLU A 68 24.63 17.21 -14.27
CA GLU A 68 25.98 17.78 -14.30
C GLU A 68 26.78 17.43 -13.04
N ARG A 69 26.19 17.53 -11.86
CA ARG A 69 26.84 17.15 -10.59
C ARG A 69 27.13 15.66 -10.50
N LEU A 70 26.24 14.82 -11.02
CA LEU A 70 26.43 13.37 -11.03
C LEU A 70 27.36 12.89 -12.14
N GLY A 71 27.64 13.74 -13.15
CA GLY A 71 28.39 13.37 -14.33
C GLY A 71 27.69 12.32 -15.19
N ALA A 72 26.37 12.18 -15.07
CA ALA A 72 25.58 11.16 -15.75
C ALA A 72 24.23 11.73 -16.20
N ARG A 73 23.76 11.33 -17.38
CA ARG A 73 22.40 11.63 -17.81
C ARG A 73 21.43 10.69 -17.13
N LEU A 74 20.37 11.26 -16.54
CA LEU A 74 19.31 10.53 -15.87
C LEU A 74 18.10 10.32 -16.78
N PHE A 75 17.97 11.15 -17.84
CA PHE A 75 16.87 11.07 -18.78
C PHE A 75 17.35 11.08 -20.23
N ASP A 76 16.66 10.26 -21.04
CA ASP A 76 16.70 10.33 -22.48
C ASP A 76 15.57 11.23 -22.98
N ARG A 77 15.88 12.16 -23.88
CA ARG A 77 14.90 13.08 -24.48
C ARG A 77 14.36 12.50 -25.79
N SER A 78 13.06 12.45 -25.93
CA SER A 78 12.37 12.08 -27.17
C SER A 78 11.38 13.17 -27.59
N ARG A 79 10.74 12.96 -28.74
CA ARG A 79 9.63 13.84 -29.19
C ARG A 79 8.41 13.76 -28.26
N ASP A 80 8.25 12.64 -27.57
CA ASP A 80 7.11 12.34 -26.70
C ASP A 80 7.38 12.69 -25.23
N GLY A 81 8.59 13.14 -24.88
CA GLY A 81 8.97 13.57 -23.54
C GLY A 81 10.29 13.01 -23.04
N TYR A 82 10.33 12.71 -21.76
CA TYR A 82 11.51 12.26 -21.01
C TYR A 82 11.29 10.82 -20.51
N THR A 83 12.22 9.93 -20.79
CA THR A 83 12.27 8.57 -20.25
C THR A 83 13.54 8.37 -19.44
N LEU A 84 13.48 7.52 -18.42
CA LEU A 84 14.68 7.26 -17.60
C LEU A 84 15.75 6.53 -18.39
N SER A 85 16.99 7.02 -18.34
CA SER A 85 18.19 6.31 -18.75
C SER A 85 18.50 5.14 -17.80
N ASP A 86 19.53 4.35 -18.08
CA ASP A 86 20.00 3.30 -17.15
C ASP A 86 20.42 3.89 -15.80
N ALA A 87 21.16 5.00 -15.81
CA ALA A 87 21.54 5.72 -14.60
C ALA A 87 20.31 6.28 -13.87
N GLY A 88 19.31 6.79 -14.61
CA GLY A 88 18.05 7.24 -14.05
C GLY A 88 17.27 6.13 -13.37
N ARG A 89 17.19 4.94 -13.97
CA ARG A 89 16.54 3.76 -13.35
C ARG A 89 17.27 3.33 -12.07
N GLN A 90 18.58 3.33 -12.08
CA GLN A 90 19.37 3.01 -10.89
C GLN A 90 19.16 4.04 -9.77
N MET A 91 19.09 5.33 -10.12
CA MET A 91 18.86 6.40 -9.16
C MET A 91 17.44 6.36 -8.57
N LEU A 92 16.43 5.94 -9.35
CA LEU A 92 15.00 6.01 -8.96
C LEU A 92 14.73 5.32 -7.62
N ALA A 93 15.20 4.09 -7.45
CA ALA A 93 15.00 3.32 -6.22
C ALA A 93 15.64 3.99 -4.99
N GLY A 94 16.79 4.67 -5.15
CA GLY A 94 17.44 5.45 -4.12
C GLY A 94 16.67 6.73 -3.78
N ALA A 95 16.23 7.45 -4.83
CA ALA A 95 15.47 8.69 -4.69
C ALA A 95 14.13 8.48 -3.99
N GLU A 96 13.41 7.41 -4.31
CA GLU A 96 12.16 7.05 -3.65
C GLU A 96 12.35 6.71 -2.16
N ARG A 97 13.46 6.05 -1.80
CA ARG A 97 13.77 5.81 -0.39
C ARG A 97 14.05 7.10 0.37
N ILE A 98 14.81 8.02 -0.23
CA ILE A 98 15.08 9.34 0.38
C ILE A 98 13.77 10.12 0.58
N GLU A 99 12.88 10.13 -0.42
CA GLU A 99 11.56 10.76 -0.31
C GLU A 99 10.75 10.17 0.85
N ALA A 100 10.76 8.85 0.99
CA ALA A 100 10.08 8.16 2.07
C ALA A 100 10.66 8.55 3.45
N GLU A 101 11.99 8.62 3.58
CA GLU A 101 12.65 9.05 4.83
C GLU A 101 12.39 10.53 5.16
N MET A 102 12.42 11.42 4.17
CA MET A 102 12.09 12.84 4.38
C MET A 102 10.63 13.02 4.83
N ALA A 103 9.70 12.33 4.19
CA ALA A 103 8.31 12.29 4.62
C ALA A 103 8.15 11.68 6.02
N ALA A 104 9.07 10.80 6.44
CA ALA A 104 9.12 10.25 7.78
C ALA A 104 9.56 11.24 8.84
N LEU A 105 10.63 11.98 8.54
CA LEU A 105 11.10 13.05 9.42
C LEU A 105 10.02 14.12 9.63
N GLU A 106 9.36 14.55 8.56
CA GLU A 106 8.25 15.50 8.63
C GLU A 106 7.11 14.94 9.52
N ARG A 107 6.73 13.67 9.33
CA ARG A 107 5.70 13.02 10.16
C ARG A 107 6.15 12.81 11.61
N GLY A 108 7.40 12.46 11.83
CA GLY A 108 7.96 12.27 13.18
C GLY A 108 7.95 13.55 14.01
N VAL A 109 8.20 14.69 13.37
CA VAL A 109 8.08 16.01 14.01
C VAL A 109 6.61 16.37 14.27
N VAL A 110 5.70 16.05 13.32
CA VAL A 110 4.24 16.24 13.46
C VAL A 110 3.61 15.14 14.32
N GLY A 111 4.26 13.98 14.45
CA GLY A 111 3.79 12.81 15.21
C GLY A 111 3.57 13.01 16.70
N GLN A 112 4.13 14.07 17.28
CA GLN A 112 3.90 14.49 18.67
C GLN A 112 2.66 15.40 18.82
N ASP A 113 1.90 15.63 17.74
CA ASP A 113 0.72 16.48 17.80
C ASP A 113 -0.43 15.77 18.54
N GLU A 114 -0.79 16.25 19.71
CA GLU A 114 -1.94 15.79 20.49
C GLU A 114 -3.28 16.22 19.89
N ARG A 115 -3.29 17.04 18.85
CA ARG A 115 -4.51 17.56 18.24
C ARG A 115 -5.18 16.55 17.33
N LEU A 116 -6.50 16.44 17.47
CA LEU A 116 -7.35 15.62 16.60
C LEU A 116 -7.73 16.38 15.31
N GLN A 117 -6.74 16.83 14.56
CA GLN A 117 -6.91 17.59 13.31
C GLN A 117 -5.80 17.30 12.30
N GLY A 118 -6.09 17.52 11.01
CA GLY A 118 -5.17 17.35 9.89
C GLY A 118 -5.42 16.06 9.09
N PRO A 119 -4.66 15.82 8.03
CA PRO A 119 -4.86 14.72 7.09
C PRO A 119 -4.54 13.37 7.72
N VAL A 120 -5.31 12.36 7.33
CA VAL A 120 -5.08 10.94 7.62
C VAL A 120 -5.32 10.15 6.33
N SER A 121 -4.28 9.50 5.84
CA SER A 121 -4.35 8.63 4.67
C SER A 121 -4.55 7.18 5.08
N ILE A 122 -5.54 6.52 4.45
CA ILE A 122 -5.93 5.14 4.73
C ILE A 122 -5.96 4.37 3.42
N THR A 123 -5.47 3.14 3.42
CA THR A 123 -5.57 2.27 2.26
C THR A 123 -6.17 0.92 2.65
N CYS A 124 -7.02 0.36 1.78
CA CYS A 124 -7.65 -0.94 1.95
C CYS A 124 -7.61 -1.76 0.66
N SER A 125 -7.97 -3.05 0.75
CA SER A 125 -7.78 -4.03 -0.33
C SER A 125 -8.79 -3.91 -1.47
N ASP A 126 -10.04 -3.53 -1.18
CA ASP A 126 -11.15 -3.62 -2.12
C ASP A 126 -12.31 -2.65 -1.78
N ALA A 127 -13.27 -2.51 -2.69
CA ALA A 127 -14.40 -1.61 -2.53
C ALA A 127 -15.40 -2.06 -1.46
N TYR A 128 -15.52 -3.35 -1.17
CA TYR A 128 -16.41 -3.86 -0.11
C TYR A 128 -15.86 -3.51 1.27
N MET A 129 -14.54 -3.66 1.45
CA MET A 129 -13.83 -3.19 2.63
C MET A 129 -13.99 -1.68 2.81
N SER A 130 -13.83 -0.90 1.74
CA SER A 130 -13.95 0.56 1.81
C SER A 130 -15.33 1.01 2.29
N ARG A 131 -16.42 0.32 1.94
CA ARG A 131 -17.78 0.63 2.42
C ARG A 131 -17.91 0.51 3.94
N ILE A 132 -17.31 -0.54 4.53
CA ILE A 132 -17.29 -0.73 5.99
C ILE A 132 -16.54 0.45 6.63
N LEU A 133 -15.36 0.76 6.11
CA LEU A 133 -14.51 1.82 6.64
C LEU A 133 -15.16 3.21 6.53
N VAL A 134 -15.71 3.56 5.37
CA VAL A 134 -16.35 4.87 5.14
C VAL A 134 -17.50 5.10 6.11
N THR A 135 -18.32 4.08 6.38
CA THR A 135 -19.45 4.18 7.32
C THR A 135 -18.95 4.53 8.74
N ALA A 136 -17.90 3.87 9.21
CA ALA A 136 -17.33 4.12 10.54
C ALA A 136 -16.60 5.47 10.59
N LEU A 137 -15.84 5.78 9.55
CA LEU A 137 -15.06 7.02 9.47
C LEU A 137 -15.96 8.27 9.37
N ALA A 138 -17.16 8.14 8.78
CA ALA A 138 -18.15 9.20 8.81
C ALA A 138 -18.63 9.54 10.25
N GLY A 139 -18.64 8.56 11.15
CA GLY A 139 -18.84 8.79 12.58
C GLY A 139 -17.70 9.58 13.20
N LEU A 140 -16.47 9.13 12.96
CA LEU A 140 -15.26 9.76 13.47
C LEU A 140 -15.13 11.23 13.05
N THR A 141 -15.38 11.54 11.76
CA THR A 141 -15.28 12.93 11.27
C THR A 141 -16.38 13.85 11.77
N ARG A 142 -17.54 13.32 12.15
CA ARG A 142 -18.57 14.09 12.85
C ARG A 142 -18.16 14.46 14.27
N GLU A 143 -17.50 13.56 14.98
CA GLU A 143 -16.97 13.81 16.33
C GLU A 143 -15.72 14.71 16.29
N HIS A 144 -14.91 14.57 15.26
CA HIS A 144 -13.62 15.26 15.09
C HIS A 144 -13.52 15.89 13.69
N PRO A 145 -14.24 17.01 13.44
CA PRO A 145 -14.34 17.61 12.10
C PRO A 145 -13.02 18.18 11.56
N GLY A 146 -12.02 18.30 12.40
CA GLY A 146 -10.66 18.70 11.97
C GLY A 146 -9.85 17.54 11.33
N ILE A 147 -10.32 16.31 11.39
CA ILE A 147 -9.66 15.17 10.72
C ILE A 147 -10.09 15.11 9.25
N GLU A 148 -9.13 15.23 8.35
CA GLU A 148 -9.34 15.11 6.90
C GLU A 148 -8.91 13.71 6.44
N LEU A 149 -9.83 12.98 5.79
CA LEU A 149 -9.59 11.59 5.39
C LEU A 149 -9.27 11.49 3.90
N ALA A 150 -8.22 10.75 3.57
CA ALA A 150 -7.92 10.26 2.23
C ALA A 150 -7.98 8.73 2.24
N LEU A 151 -9.00 8.13 1.59
CA LEU A 151 -9.15 6.68 1.50
C LEU A 151 -8.84 6.21 0.09
N THR A 152 -7.92 5.25 -0.04
CA THR A 152 -7.50 4.68 -1.32
C THR A 152 -7.73 3.17 -1.32
N ILE A 153 -8.20 2.64 -2.44
CA ILE A 153 -8.31 1.19 -2.68
C ILE A 153 -7.06 0.77 -3.46
N ASP A 154 -6.26 -0.10 -2.87
CA ASP A 154 -5.10 -0.69 -3.53
C ASP A 154 -4.91 -2.13 -3.02
N GLY A 155 -5.17 -3.12 -3.89
CA GLY A 155 -5.04 -4.55 -3.57
C GLY A 155 -3.64 -5.10 -3.78
N ARG A 156 -2.69 -4.32 -4.27
CA ARG A 156 -1.30 -4.79 -4.48
C ARG A 156 -0.62 -5.10 -3.15
N PRO A 157 0.33 -6.07 -3.14
CA PRO A 157 1.23 -6.23 -2.01
C PRO A 157 1.89 -4.89 -1.71
N PHE A 158 1.57 -4.33 -0.55
CA PHE A 158 1.89 -2.95 -0.21
C PHE A 158 3.29 -2.87 0.37
N ASP A 159 4.13 -2.03 -0.20
CA ASP A 159 5.38 -1.66 0.40
C ASP A 159 5.15 -0.55 1.45
N LEU A 160 4.70 -0.96 2.64
CA LEU A 160 4.52 -0.06 3.79
C LEU A 160 5.83 0.64 4.21
N ALA A 161 6.98 0.12 3.75
CA ALA A 161 8.24 0.82 3.91
C ALA A 161 8.28 2.14 3.14
N ARG A 162 7.48 2.29 2.08
CA ARG A 162 7.36 3.53 1.31
C ARG A 162 6.39 4.54 1.92
N ARG A 163 5.72 4.22 3.03
CA ARG A 163 4.81 5.11 3.76
C ARG A 163 3.76 5.81 2.87
N GLU A 164 3.20 5.09 1.90
CA GLU A 164 2.17 5.62 0.99
C GLU A 164 0.84 5.89 1.71
N ALA A 165 0.67 5.40 2.94
CA ALA A 165 -0.47 5.70 3.79
C ALA A 165 -0.08 5.68 5.28
N ASP A 166 -0.86 6.38 6.13
CA ASP A 166 -0.71 6.39 7.59
C ASP A 166 -1.26 5.12 8.22
N ILE A 167 -2.36 4.60 7.67
CA ILE A 167 -3.05 3.40 8.12
C ILE A 167 -3.32 2.50 6.90
N ALA A 168 -3.02 1.21 7.02
CA ALA A 168 -3.34 0.23 6.00
C ALA A 168 -4.16 -0.92 6.57
N VAL A 169 -5.26 -1.28 5.91
CA VAL A 169 -6.00 -2.52 6.17
C VAL A 169 -5.55 -3.55 5.15
N ARG A 170 -4.90 -4.62 5.62
CA ARG A 170 -4.28 -5.62 4.74
C ARG A 170 -4.61 -7.03 5.16
N ALA A 171 -4.78 -7.87 4.15
CA ALA A 171 -4.87 -9.31 4.29
C ALA A 171 -3.47 -9.91 4.46
N LEU A 172 -3.29 -10.72 5.49
CA LEU A 172 -2.14 -11.61 5.62
C LEU A 172 -2.63 -13.06 5.62
N ALA A 173 -1.85 -13.96 5.05
CA ALA A 173 -2.16 -15.39 5.06
C ALA A 173 -2.29 -15.93 6.48
N VAL A 174 -2.85 -17.13 6.62
CA VAL A 174 -2.88 -17.83 7.93
C VAL A 174 -1.45 -17.93 8.46
N ASP A 175 -1.28 -17.60 9.74
CA ASP A 175 0.04 -17.49 10.41
C ASP A 175 0.99 -16.43 9.86
N GLY A 176 0.52 -15.61 8.90
CA GLY A 176 1.26 -14.47 8.42
C GLY A 176 1.38 -13.40 9.52
N VAL A 177 2.58 -12.84 9.64
CA VAL A 177 2.86 -11.74 10.56
C VAL A 177 3.28 -10.50 9.76
N PRO A 178 2.88 -9.32 10.21
CA PRO A 178 3.34 -8.10 9.55
C PRO A 178 4.87 -7.94 9.72
N PRO A 179 5.53 -7.21 8.82
CA PRO A 179 6.94 -6.86 8.99
C PRO A 179 7.22 -6.23 10.36
N GLU A 180 8.34 -6.57 10.98
CA GLU A 180 8.72 -6.12 12.33
C GLU A 180 8.78 -4.59 12.49
N PHE A 181 9.03 -3.89 11.39
CA PHE A 181 9.06 -2.42 11.36
C PHE A 181 7.67 -1.77 11.32
N LEU A 182 6.58 -2.53 11.48
CA LEU A 182 5.22 -2.01 11.51
C LEU A 182 4.51 -2.32 12.82
N LEU A 183 3.65 -1.41 13.22
CA LEU A 183 2.65 -1.70 14.24
C LEU A 183 1.47 -2.39 13.57
N GLY A 184 1.24 -3.65 13.95
CA GLY A 184 0.18 -4.47 13.42
C GLY A 184 -0.83 -4.87 14.50
N GLN A 185 -2.12 -4.81 14.17
CA GLN A 185 -3.20 -5.33 14.97
C GLN A 185 -4.04 -6.28 14.12
N LYS A 186 -4.05 -7.56 14.46
CA LYS A 186 -4.97 -8.54 13.89
C LYS A 186 -6.40 -8.22 14.33
N VAL A 187 -7.35 -8.20 13.40
CA VAL A 187 -8.70 -7.70 13.69
C VAL A 187 -9.77 -8.73 13.42
N VAL A 188 -9.92 -9.21 12.18
CA VAL A 188 -10.96 -10.15 11.78
C VAL A 188 -10.39 -11.21 10.83
N PRO A 189 -10.94 -12.44 10.83
CA PRO A 189 -10.52 -13.49 9.89
C PRO A 189 -10.98 -13.17 8.47
N ILE A 190 -10.33 -13.80 7.49
CA ILE A 190 -10.76 -13.85 6.10
C ILE A 190 -11.25 -15.26 5.82
N MET A 191 -12.56 -15.39 5.76
CA MET A 191 -13.21 -16.66 5.41
C MET A 191 -13.62 -16.60 3.95
N LEU A 192 -13.24 -17.61 3.17
CA LEU A 192 -13.73 -17.81 1.80
C LEU A 192 -14.91 -18.77 1.80
N SER A 193 -15.80 -18.57 0.84
CA SER A 193 -16.88 -19.49 0.53
C SER A 193 -17.14 -19.52 -0.98
N SER A 194 -17.89 -20.52 -1.42
CA SER A 194 -18.25 -20.76 -2.81
C SER A 194 -19.64 -20.22 -3.11
N TYR A 195 -19.76 -19.42 -4.17
CA TYR A 195 -20.98 -18.70 -4.54
C TYR A 195 -21.40 -18.97 -5.98
N VAL A 196 -22.70 -18.89 -6.21
CA VAL A 196 -23.34 -18.91 -7.53
C VAL A 196 -24.33 -17.76 -7.65
N GLY A 197 -24.44 -17.18 -8.85
CA GLY A 197 -25.49 -16.19 -9.14
C GLY A 197 -26.88 -16.83 -9.02
N VAL A 198 -27.77 -16.23 -8.22
CA VAL A 198 -29.13 -16.76 -7.96
C VAL A 198 -29.88 -17.01 -9.27
N ALA A 199 -29.82 -16.06 -10.22
CA ALA A 199 -30.48 -16.17 -11.52
C ALA A 199 -29.90 -17.26 -12.42
N HIS A 200 -28.69 -17.73 -12.16
CA HIS A 200 -27.95 -18.68 -12.99
C HIS A 200 -27.70 -20.03 -12.31
N ALA A 201 -28.24 -20.21 -11.11
CA ALA A 201 -28.04 -21.43 -10.33
C ALA A 201 -28.48 -22.70 -11.07
N ALA A 202 -29.58 -22.65 -11.82
CA ALA A 202 -30.07 -23.83 -12.58
C ALA A 202 -29.05 -24.38 -13.59
N SER A 203 -28.17 -23.51 -14.13
CA SER A 203 -27.17 -23.87 -15.15
C SER A 203 -25.76 -24.04 -14.60
N LEU A 204 -25.47 -23.51 -13.42
CA LEU A 204 -24.11 -23.45 -12.88
C LEU A 204 -23.93 -24.11 -11.51
N ASP A 205 -25.01 -24.43 -10.78
CA ASP A 205 -24.87 -25.11 -9.49
C ASP A 205 -24.45 -26.57 -9.70
N PRO A 206 -23.27 -26.99 -9.21
CA PRO A 206 -22.77 -28.37 -9.38
C PRO A 206 -23.67 -29.46 -8.82
N GLU A 207 -24.54 -29.13 -7.88
CA GLU A 207 -25.48 -30.09 -7.25
C GLU A 207 -26.74 -30.33 -8.11
N LEU A 208 -26.96 -29.51 -9.15
CA LEU A 208 -28.17 -29.62 -9.97
C LEU A 208 -27.93 -30.48 -11.22
N PRO A 209 -28.82 -31.45 -11.52
CA PRO A 209 -28.71 -32.26 -12.72
C PRO A 209 -28.75 -31.41 -14.00
N GLY A 210 -27.82 -31.70 -14.92
CA GLY A 210 -27.73 -31.02 -16.20
C GLY A 210 -27.06 -29.65 -16.16
N SER A 211 -26.56 -29.21 -15.02
CA SER A 211 -25.73 -28.00 -14.94
C SER A 211 -24.37 -28.21 -15.61
N SER A 212 -23.75 -27.13 -16.05
CA SER A 212 -22.40 -27.10 -16.62
C SER A 212 -21.57 -26.08 -15.89
N PRO A 213 -21.20 -26.37 -14.62
CA PRO A 213 -20.48 -25.42 -13.78
C PRO A 213 -19.05 -25.16 -14.30
N ARG A 214 -18.57 -23.96 -14.06
CA ARG A 214 -17.18 -23.54 -14.25
C ARG A 214 -16.82 -22.48 -13.21
N TRP A 215 -15.56 -22.45 -12.78
CA TRP A 215 -15.08 -21.44 -11.88
C TRP A 215 -14.67 -20.18 -12.66
N ALA A 216 -15.23 -19.03 -12.33
CA ALA A 216 -14.62 -17.74 -12.64
C ALA A 216 -13.31 -17.64 -11.83
N SER A 217 -12.20 -17.37 -12.50
CA SER A 217 -10.86 -17.51 -11.92
C SER A 217 -10.23 -16.16 -11.63
N TYR A 218 -9.44 -16.08 -10.56
CA TYR A 218 -8.50 -14.99 -10.37
C TYR A 218 -7.39 -15.02 -11.42
N ASP A 219 -6.70 -13.93 -11.63
CA ASP A 219 -5.56 -13.81 -12.54
C ASP A 219 -4.29 -14.54 -12.03
N ASP A 220 -4.16 -14.75 -10.73
CA ASP A 220 -3.15 -15.65 -10.14
C ASP A 220 -3.56 -17.11 -10.32
N ARG A 221 -3.02 -17.73 -11.37
CA ARG A 221 -3.32 -19.10 -11.73
C ARG A 221 -2.96 -20.12 -10.64
N LYS A 222 -1.82 -19.95 -9.95
CA LYS A 222 -1.40 -20.90 -8.89
C LYS A 222 -2.32 -20.80 -7.68
N LEU A 223 -2.68 -19.61 -7.28
CA LEU A 223 -3.63 -19.38 -6.21
C LEU A 223 -4.98 -20.02 -6.57
N GLN A 224 -5.47 -19.78 -7.77
CA GLN A 224 -6.74 -20.32 -8.24
C GLN A 224 -6.76 -21.86 -8.26
N GLU A 225 -5.73 -22.50 -8.80
CA GLU A 225 -5.60 -23.97 -8.82
C GLU A 225 -5.62 -24.54 -7.40
N SER A 226 -4.90 -23.91 -6.47
CA SER A 226 -4.91 -24.30 -5.05
C SER A 226 -6.28 -24.12 -4.40
N MET A 227 -6.98 -23.05 -4.72
CA MET A 227 -8.32 -22.77 -4.19
C MET A 227 -9.35 -23.79 -4.69
N ILE A 228 -9.33 -24.13 -5.99
CA ILE A 228 -10.22 -25.12 -6.59
C ILE A 228 -9.94 -26.50 -6.03
N ALA A 229 -8.68 -26.92 -5.96
CA ALA A 229 -8.28 -28.23 -5.44
C ALA A 229 -8.73 -28.46 -3.98
N GLY A 230 -8.78 -27.39 -3.19
CA GLY A 230 -9.27 -27.44 -1.81
C GLY A 230 -10.76 -27.20 -1.65
N SER A 231 -11.55 -27.06 -2.71
CA SER A 231 -13.00 -26.85 -2.64
C SER A 231 -13.78 -28.16 -2.62
N SER A 232 -15.07 -28.11 -2.29
CA SER A 232 -15.98 -29.25 -2.41
C SER A 232 -16.24 -29.63 -3.89
N TYR A 233 -15.79 -28.81 -4.83
CA TYR A 233 -16.00 -29.00 -6.27
C TYR A 233 -14.71 -28.96 -7.07
N PRO A 234 -13.72 -29.83 -6.75
CA PRO A 234 -12.38 -29.76 -7.37
C PRO A 234 -12.37 -30.17 -8.85
N SER A 235 -13.42 -30.88 -9.32
CA SER A 235 -13.57 -31.30 -10.72
C SER A 235 -14.17 -30.25 -11.62
N VAL A 236 -14.71 -29.14 -11.07
CA VAL A 236 -15.25 -28.02 -11.85
C VAL A 236 -14.12 -27.26 -12.51
N PRO A 237 -14.13 -27.08 -13.84
CA PRO A 237 -13.02 -26.47 -14.55
C PRO A 237 -12.94 -24.95 -14.26
N ALA A 238 -11.70 -24.43 -14.24
CA ALA A 238 -11.45 -23.01 -14.20
C ALA A 238 -11.74 -22.37 -15.58
N TRP A 239 -12.31 -21.16 -15.57
CA TRP A 239 -12.64 -20.42 -16.78
C TRP A 239 -12.44 -18.90 -16.58
N GLY A 240 -11.93 -18.25 -17.59
CA GLY A 240 -11.72 -16.80 -17.60
C GLY A 240 -10.57 -16.36 -16.66
N SER A 241 -10.42 -15.05 -16.51
CA SER A 241 -9.48 -14.42 -15.59
C SER A 241 -10.01 -13.05 -15.18
N PHE A 242 -10.16 -12.82 -13.88
CA PHE A 242 -10.74 -11.61 -13.29
C PHE A 242 -9.80 -11.06 -12.22
N ALA A 243 -9.30 -9.85 -12.44
CA ALA A 243 -8.20 -9.28 -11.65
C ALA A 243 -8.63 -8.65 -10.30
N SER A 244 -9.91 -8.65 -9.97
CA SER A 244 -10.39 -8.09 -8.71
C SER A 244 -11.61 -8.82 -8.17
N VAL A 245 -11.84 -8.65 -6.86
CA VAL A 245 -13.03 -9.18 -6.17
C VAL A 245 -14.33 -8.64 -6.80
N GLU A 246 -14.36 -7.38 -7.19
CA GLU A 246 -15.51 -6.74 -7.84
C GLU A 246 -15.84 -7.42 -9.18
N LEU A 247 -14.83 -7.70 -9.99
CA LEU A 247 -15.01 -8.40 -11.27
C LEU A 247 -15.46 -9.84 -11.05
N MET A 248 -14.97 -10.52 -10.02
CA MET A 248 -15.42 -11.85 -9.65
C MET A 248 -16.90 -11.88 -9.24
N VAL A 249 -17.34 -10.90 -8.46
CA VAL A 249 -18.75 -10.72 -8.10
C VAL A 249 -19.60 -10.52 -9.36
N GLN A 250 -19.22 -9.60 -10.24
CA GLN A 250 -19.94 -9.36 -11.48
C GLN A 250 -19.99 -10.61 -12.39
N ALA A 251 -18.88 -11.34 -12.48
CA ALA A 251 -18.83 -12.58 -13.24
C ALA A 251 -19.84 -13.61 -12.72
N ALA A 252 -19.95 -13.78 -11.41
CA ALA A 252 -20.93 -14.68 -10.79
C ALA A 252 -22.38 -14.19 -10.96
N GLU A 253 -22.64 -12.89 -10.77
CA GLU A 253 -23.94 -12.25 -10.94
C GLU A 253 -24.48 -12.46 -12.36
N HIS A 254 -23.60 -12.36 -13.36
CA HIS A 254 -23.97 -12.49 -14.78
C HIS A 254 -23.82 -13.92 -15.34
N GLY A 255 -23.61 -14.91 -14.49
CA GLY A 255 -23.58 -16.33 -14.90
C GLY A 255 -22.33 -16.71 -15.70
N LEU A 256 -21.24 -15.98 -15.58
CA LEU A 256 -19.99 -16.35 -16.24
C LEU A 256 -19.30 -17.53 -15.55
N GLY A 257 -19.58 -17.77 -14.27
CA GLY A 257 -19.07 -18.91 -13.51
C GLY A 257 -19.43 -18.84 -12.03
N LEU A 258 -19.00 -19.85 -11.29
CA LEU A 258 -19.00 -19.86 -9.83
C LEU A 258 -17.87 -18.96 -9.34
N ALA A 259 -18.01 -18.36 -8.16
CA ALA A 259 -16.97 -17.54 -7.58
C ALA A 259 -16.59 -18.00 -6.17
N MET A 260 -15.30 -18.04 -5.87
CA MET A 260 -14.79 -18.13 -4.50
C MET A 260 -14.55 -16.71 -3.99
N LEU A 261 -15.33 -16.30 -3.02
CA LEU A 261 -15.31 -14.92 -2.51
C LEU A 261 -15.14 -14.92 -0.99
N PRO A 262 -14.51 -13.87 -0.44
CA PRO A 262 -14.59 -13.60 0.98
C PRO A 262 -16.06 -13.46 1.42
N THR A 263 -16.38 -14.00 2.60
CA THR A 263 -17.77 -14.00 3.09
C THR A 263 -18.31 -12.58 3.30
N TYR A 264 -17.48 -11.64 3.75
CA TYR A 264 -17.87 -10.24 3.88
C TYR A 264 -18.24 -9.55 2.55
N VAL A 265 -17.88 -10.20 1.44
CA VAL A 265 -18.27 -9.78 0.08
C VAL A 265 -19.52 -10.53 -0.37
N GLY A 266 -19.41 -11.86 -0.50
CA GLY A 266 -20.44 -12.67 -1.14
C GLY A 266 -21.78 -12.66 -0.41
N ASP A 267 -21.78 -12.65 0.93
CA ASP A 267 -23.01 -12.64 1.74
C ASP A 267 -23.75 -11.29 1.69
N ARG A 268 -23.08 -10.23 1.25
CA ARG A 268 -23.69 -8.88 1.10
C ARG A 268 -24.23 -8.61 -0.29
N VAL A 269 -24.06 -9.55 -1.22
CA VAL A 269 -24.55 -9.40 -2.60
C VAL A 269 -25.83 -10.20 -2.78
N PRO A 270 -27.02 -9.58 -2.82
CA PRO A 270 -28.30 -10.29 -2.88
C PRO A 270 -28.49 -11.17 -4.12
N ALA A 271 -27.75 -10.86 -5.19
CA ALA A 271 -27.76 -11.63 -6.43
C ALA A 271 -26.92 -12.91 -6.36
N LEU A 272 -26.17 -13.12 -5.28
CA LEU A 272 -25.36 -14.30 -5.03
C LEU A 272 -25.97 -15.14 -3.89
N ARG A 273 -25.77 -16.44 -3.96
CA ARG A 273 -25.98 -17.36 -2.83
C ARG A 273 -24.80 -18.29 -2.69
N ARG A 274 -24.58 -18.80 -1.48
CA ARG A 274 -23.63 -19.89 -1.25
C ARG A 274 -24.10 -21.17 -1.93
N LEU A 275 -23.15 -21.98 -2.36
CA LEU A 275 -23.42 -23.35 -2.80
C LEU A 275 -23.85 -24.22 -1.62
N ALA A 276 -24.42 -25.42 -1.88
CA ALA A 276 -24.90 -26.34 -0.85
C ALA A 276 -23.77 -26.83 0.10
N HIS A 277 -22.57 -26.98 -0.45
CA HIS A 277 -21.36 -27.28 0.33
C HIS A 277 -20.42 -26.05 0.27
N PRO A 278 -20.60 -25.08 1.16
CA PRO A 278 -20.04 -23.73 0.99
C PRO A 278 -18.54 -23.61 1.30
N ASP A 279 -17.85 -24.68 1.70
CA ASP A 279 -16.40 -24.68 1.94
C ASP A 279 -15.89 -23.47 2.74
N LEU A 280 -16.46 -23.26 3.89
CA LEU A 280 -16.04 -22.13 4.72
C LEU A 280 -14.60 -22.33 5.19
N ARG A 281 -13.65 -21.62 4.55
CA ARG A 281 -12.20 -21.77 4.76
C ARG A 281 -11.56 -20.49 5.28
N HIS A 282 -10.84 -20.61 6.39
CA HIS A 282 -9.98 -19.56 6.89
C HIS A 282 -8.69 -19.49 6.03
N VAL A 283 -8.49 -18.39 5.31
CA VAL A 283 -7.36 -18.22 4.40
C VAL A 283 -6.39 -17.14 4.85
N GLY A 284 -6.71 -16.41 5.91
CA GLY A 284 -5.89 -15.36 6.46
C GLY A 284 -6.67 -14.46 7.41
N ASP A 285 -6.04 -13.36 7.77
CA ASP A 285 -6.63 -12.38 8.67
C ASP A 285 -6.42 -10.96 8.14
N PHE A 286 -7.38 -10.07 8.41
CA PHE A 286 -7.17 -8.64 8.20
C PHE A 286 -6.44 -8.04 9.39
N TRP A 287 -5.42 -7.27 9.04
CA TRP A 287 -4.62 -6.49 9.97
C TRP A 287 -4.77 -5.00 9.70
N VAL A 288 -4.82 -4.23 10.77
CA VAL A 288 -4.69 -2.78 10.73
C VAL A 288 -3.25 -2.44 11.04
N LEU A 289 -2.55 -1.87 10.07
CA LEU A 289 -1.12 -1.61 10.10
C LEU A 289 -0.85 -0.11 10.10
N SER A 290 0.21 0.32 10.78
CA SER A 290 0.71 1.70 10.73
C SER A 290 2.21 1.72 11.04
N HIS A 291 2.89 2.83 10.70
CA HIS A 291 4.29 2.98 11.06
C HIS A 291 4.46 3.30 12.56
N PRO A 292 5.51 2.78 13.25
CA PRO A 292 5.76 3.06 14.67
C PRO A 292 5.90 4.55 15.01
N ASP A 293 6.48 5.35 14.12
CA ASP A 293 6.64 6.80 14.31
C ASP A 293 5.30 7.55 14.50
N LEU A 294 4.21 6.94 14.04
CA LEU A 294 2.86 7.49 14.17
C LEU A 294 2.13 7.00 15.43
N ARG A 295 2.82 6.21 16.30
CA ARG A 295 2.21 5.62 17.50
C ARG A 295 1.58 6.67 18.40
N ASP A 296 2.28 7.77 18.62
CA ASP A 296 1.90 8.81 19.58
C ASP A 296 1.05 9.92 18.96
N ASN A 297 0.85 9.88 17.64
CA ASN A 297 -0.02 10.83 16.96
C ASN A 297 -1.49 10.54 17.28
N ALA A 298 -2.16 11.48 17.95
CA ALA A 298 -3.51 11.30 18.48
C ALA A 298 -4.55 11.02 17.39
N ARG A 299 -4.51 11.76 16.25
CA ARG A 299 -5.47 11.55 15.16
C ARG A 299 -5.28 10.18 14.49
N ILE A 300 -4.04 9.73 14.27
CA ILE A 300 -3.76 8.42 13.69
C ILE A 300 -4.19 7.30 14.65
N ARG A 301 -3.87 7.41 15.93
CA ARG A 301 -4.29 6.46 16.97
C ARG A 301 -5.81 6.34 17.04
N LYS A 302 -6.53 7.49 17.05
CA LYS A 302 -7.99 7.52 17.09
C LYS A 302 -8.61 6.92 15.84
N THR A 303 -8.10 7.27 14.65
CA THR A 303 -8.57 6.74 13.37
C THR A 303 -8.30 5.24 13.26
N ARG A 304 -7.11 4.77 13.68
CA ARG A 304 -6.77 3.34 13.69
C ARG A 304 -7.69 2.53 14.59
N ALA A 305 -8.04 3.07 15.77
CA ALA A 305 -9.02 2.45 16.66
C ALA A 305 -10.39 2.36 15.99
N ALA A 306 -10.88 3.45 15.39
CA ALA A 306 -12.17 3.48 14.71
C ALA A 306 -12.24 2.47 13.54
N VAL A 307 -11.16 2.34 12.76
CA VAL A 307 -11.04 1.33 11.70
C VAL A 307 -11.11 -0.08 12.27
N ALA A 308 -10.35 -0.38 13.32
CA ALA A 308 -10.34 -1.71 13.94
C ALA A 308 -11.70 -2.05 14.57
N ASP A 309 -12.35 -1.11 15.21
CA ASP A 309 -13.66 -1.31 15.86
C ASP A 309 -14.77 -1.50 14.81
N ALA A 310 -14.70 -0.79 13.67
CA ALA A 310 -15.61 -0.99 12.54
C ALA A 310 -15.54 -2.42 12.00
N LEU A 311 -14.34 -2.95 11.82
CA LEU A 311 -14.15 -4.31 11.35
C LEU A 311 -14.64 -5.34 12.38
N ARG A 312 -14.40 -5.12 13.67
CA ARG A 312 -14.90 -5.99 14.74
C ARG A 312 -16.42 -5.98 14.86
N ALA A 313 -17.05 -4.84 14.64
CA ALA A 313 -18.50 -4.72 14.65
C ALA A 313 -19.16 -5.62 13.57
N GLU A 314 -18.46 -5.86 12.47
CA GLU A 314 -18.90 -6.73 11.38
C GLU A 314 -18.31 -8.18 11.49
N ALA A 315 -17.81 -8.58 12.65
CA ALA A 315 -17.07 -9.85 12.81
C ALA A 315 -17.88 -11.08 12.39
N THR A 316 -19.21 -11.07 12.57
CA THR A 316 -20.10 -12.15 12.14
C THR A 316 -20.03 -12.36 10.63
N LEU A 317 -20.08 -11.28 9.87
CA LEU A 317 -19.96 -11.27 8.42
C LEU A 317 -18.59 -11.80 7.96
N PHE A 318 -17.52 -11.39 8.63
CA PHE A 318 -16.16 -11.88 8.31
C PHE A 318 -15.98 -13.36 8.65
N ARG A 319 -16.66 -13.87 9.67
CA ARG A 319 -16.65 -15.31 10.02
C ARG A 319 -17.53 -16.15 9.11
N GLY A 320 -18.40 -15.51 8.33
CA GLY A 320 -19.32 -16.21 7.44
C GLY A 320 -20.39 -17.02 8.17
N THR A 321 -20.64 -16.73 9.44
CA THR A 321 -21.81 -17.27 10.13
C THR A 321 -23.04 -16.50 9.66
N PRO A 322 -24.12 -17.17 9.21
CA PRO A 322 -25.37 -16.47 8.91
C PRO A 322 -25.85 -15.73 10.15
N ASP A 323 -26.35 -14.49 10.00
CA ASP A 323 -27.15 -13.86 11.04
C ASP A 323 -28.35 -14.78 11.32
N GLN A 324 -28.52 -15.19 12.57
CA GLN A 324 -29.63 -16.03 13.03
C GLN A 324 -30.93 -15.26 13.01
#